data_7e8e1d8759cf7b5645e1abfbe5690d25
#
_entry.id   7e8e1d8759cf7b5645e1abfbe5690d25
#
_cell.length_a   1.000
_cell.length_b   1.000
_cell.length_c   1.000
_cell.angle_alpha   90.00
_cell.angle_beta   90.00
_cell.angle_gamma   90.00
#
_symmetry.space_group_name_H-M   'P 1'
#
loop_
_entity.id
_entity.type
_entity.pdbx_description
1 polymer ?
#
loop_
_entity_poly.entity_id
_entity_poly.type
_entity_poly.pdbx_seq_one_letter_code
_entity_poly.pdbx_strand_id
1 'polypeptide(L)'
;MPSFNLYSARKNAAGKWDEIELCEGLYAETEAEGGEEAQKQTTTAELGVASLSEDGRTMYFTYSKPINGQDLGAKIYISQRASGEWGEAQELKLFKDSSITVGHPSINATGDTLYFVSDAPDGYGGKDIYMAISNGSEWDDIRNLGPTINTSDDELFPHIRRDGRLYFASKGHPGYGGLDLFYAIPQDTTWQLFNMGAPFNSSADDFGITFQGDIEKGYFSTNRAQKKGYDMIYSFELPQMEFIVEGTITDNNGDFLSDATLRLIGNDGTNVKTQIRRDGTYRLKLNKNTRYAMLVNARGFLNEKQTFTTEGLEDSHTYLHNFVLSPISKPVKMNNILFKFGSWELTPDSEDGLKALVKLLNDNPNITIELAAHTDHVGNNASNQELSLRRVQTIADYLIKSNIEQERLTAVGYGEEKPLVVDEVLHKQYPFLPKEQVLDEAFITSLNADQQEICNSLNRRTEFRVLKTTYNLY
;
A
#
# COMPACT_ATOMS: atom_id res chain seq x y z
N MET A 1 43.57 22.21 15.15
CA MET A 1 42.41 21.87 14.30
C MET A 1 41.28 21.47 15.25
N PRO A 2 40.00 21.72 14.97
CA PRO A 2 38.94 21.17 15.79
C PRO A 2 39.04 19.65 15.75
N SER A 3 39.08 19.00 16.91
CA SER A 3 39.02 17.54 17.01
C SER A 3 37.57 17.09 16.80
N PHE A 4 37.36 16.06 15.98
CA PHE A 4 36.05 15.43 15.81
C PHE A 4 35.79 14.52 17.00
N ASN A 5 34.62 14.67 17.64
CA ASN A 5 34.20 13.90 18.79
C ASN A 5 32.75 13.40 18.61
N LEU A 6 32.42 12.34 19.33
CA LEU A 6 31.05 11.87 19.39
C LEU A 6 30.30 12.51 20.57
N TYR A 7 29.13 13.01 20.28
CA TYR A 7 28.25 13.62 21.26
C TYR A 7 26.89 12.92 21.25
N SER A 8 26.25 12.87 22.40
CA SER A 8 24.87 12.39 22.55
C SER A 8 23.94 13.52 22.96
N ALA A 9 22.72 13.46 22.46
CA ALA A 9 21.63 14.30 22.90
C ALA A 9 20.33 13.48 22.94
N ARG A 10 19.44 13.77 23.88
CA ARG A 10 18.14 13.10 24.01
C ARG A 10 17.00 14.09 23.81
N LYS A 11 15.88 13.60 23.31
CA LYS A 11 14.64 14.38 23.32
C LYS A 11 13.90 14.14 24.61
N ASN A 12 13.51 15.22 25.29
CA ASN A 12 12.61 15.15 26.45
C ASN A 12 11.15 14.84 26.04
N ALA A 13 10.27 14.66 27.00
CA ALA A 13 8.85 14.34 26.76
C ALA A 13 8.10 15.41 25.93
N ALA A 14 8.62 16.65 25.87
CA ALA A 14 8.08 17.74 25.05
C ALA A 14 8.67 17.77 23.63
N GLY A 15 9.52 16.79 23.26
CA GLY A 15 10.15 16.70 21.96
C GLY A 15 11.31 17.68 21.72
N LYS A 16 11.76 18.38 22.76
CA LYS A 16 12.93 19.26 22.70
C LYS A 16 14.20 18.48 23.02
N TRP A 17 15.28 18.84 22.34
CA TRP A 17 16.59 18.29 22.62
C TRP A 17 17.08 18.77 24.01
N ASP A 18 17.61 17.83 24.80
CA ASP A 18 18.36 18.12 26.03
C ASP A 18 19.76 18.67 25.69
N GLU A 19 20.55 18.98 26.71
CA GLU A 19 21.93 19.39 26.53
C GLU A 19 22.75 18.31 25.80
N ILE A 20 23.69 18.76 25.00
CA ILE A 20 24.58 17.89 24.25
C ILE A 20 25.70 17.45 25.20
N GLU A 21 25.86 16.13 25.34
CA GLU A 21 26.89 15.53 26.21
C GLU A 21 27.98 14.86 25.38
N LEU A 22 29.24 15.01 25.74
CA LEU A 22 30.33 14.28 25.15
C LEU A 22 30.22 12.80 25.52
N CYS A 23 30.38 11.90 24.54
CA CYS A 23 30.47 10.46 24.79
C CYS A 23 31.84 10.14 25.37
N GLU A 24 31.98 10.22 26.70
CA GLU A 24 33.20 9.88 27.41
C GLU A 24 33.46 8.35 27.40
N GLY A 25 34.73 7.92 27.63
CA GLY A 25 35.10 6.51 27.71
C GLY A 25 35.41 5.84 26.36
N LEU A 26 35.17 6.51 25.21
CA LEU A 26 35.40 5.94 23.88
C LEU A 26 36.90 6.04 23.43
N TYR A 27 37.75 6.67 24.21
CA TYR A 27 39.15 6.79 23.88
C TYR A 27 39.94 5.62 24.47
N ALA A 28 40.65 4.88 23.61
CA ALA A 28 41.59 3.85 24.08
C ALA A 28 42.69 4.49 24.96
N GLU A 29 42.79 4.08 26.23
CA GLU A 29 43.87 4.49 27.09
C GLU A 29 45.17 3.96 26.51
N THR A 30 46.10 4.86 26.18
CA THR A 30 47.48 4.44 25.90
C THR A 30 48.20 4.37 27.22
N GLU A 31 48.57 3.15 27.68
CA GLU A 31 49.55 3.00 28.73
C GLU A 31 50.84 3.73 28.31
N ALA A 32 51.17 4.80 29.00
CA ALA A 32 52.48 5.43 28.89
C ALA A 32 53.45 4.56 29.68
N GLU A 33 54.26 3.74 28.98
CA GLU A 33 55.43 3.16 29.61
C GLU A 33 56.40 4.30 29.98
N GLY A 34 56.51 4.58 31.29
CA GLY A 34 57.64 5.31 31.87
C GLY A 34 57.33 6.60 32.63
N GLY A 35 57.43 6.55 33.96
CA GLY A 35 58.01 7.55 34.87
C GLY A 35 57.31 8.89 35.07
N GLU A 36 57.18 9.27 36.30
CA GLU A 36 56.66 10.49 36.95
C GLU A 36 56.94 11.82 36.23
N GLU A 37 56.36 12.08 35.12
CA GLU A 37 56.02 13.40 34.52
C GLU A 37 55.26 13.20 33.20
N ALA A 38 54.16 12.50 33.23
CA ALA A 38 53.23 12.43 32.10
C ALA A 38 52.52 13.77 31.97
N GLN A 39 53.09 14.71 31.22
CA GLN A 39 52.33 15.78 30.59
C GLN A 39 51.19 15.10 29.86
N LYS A 40 49.91 15.47 30.17
CA LYS A 40 48.72 15.11 29.41
C LYS A 40 48.99 15.43 27.92
N GLN A 41 49.57 14.49 27.18
CA GLN A 41 49.51 14.54 25.73
C GLN A 41 48.04 14.45 25.33
N THR A 42 47.50 15.56 24.94
CA THR A 42 46.24 15.63 24.29
C THR A 42 46.30 14.73 23.05
N THR A 43 45.79 13.53 23.17
CA THR A 43 45.68 12.62 22.04
C THR A 43 44.77 13.27 20.99
N THR A 44 45.31 13.54 19.82
CA THR A 44 44.57 14.09 18.67
C THR A 44 43.76 13.00 17.95
N ALA A 45 43.14 12.10 18.71
CA ALA A 45 42.27 11.09 18.15
C ALA A 45 40.98 11.74 17.65
N GLU A 46 40.53 11.35 16.47
CA GLU A 46 39.33 11.81 15.85
C GLU A 46 38.30 10.66 15.81
N LEU A 47 37.10 10.93 16.34
CA LEU A 47 35.98 10.00 16.31
C LEU A 47 35.01 10.44 15.21
N GLY A 48 34.66 9.51 14.36
CA GLY A 48 33.73 9.76 13.24
C GLY A 48 32.42 8.94 13.36
N VAL A 49 31.75 8.77 12.26
CA VAL A 49 30.47 8.10 12.11
C VAL A 49 30.29 6.90 13.02
N ALA A 50 29.17 6.83 13.72
CA ALA A 50 28.85 5.75 14.65
C ALA A 50 27.53 5.06 14.30
N SER A 51 27.44 3.77 14.62
CA SER A 51 26.25 2.94 14.51
C SER A 51 26.04 2.16 15.80
N LEU A 52 24.79 2.08 16.26
CA LEU A 52 24.42 1.36 17.47
C LEU A 52 23.75 0.04 17.11
N SER A 53 24.02 -1.00 17.92
CA SER A 53 23.23 -2.22 17.91
C SER A 53 21.76 -1.89 18.25
N GLU A 54 20.84 -2.77 17.85
CA GLU A 54 19.38 -2.58 18.06
C GLU A 54 19.03 -2.37 19.53
N ASP A 55 19.72 -3.01 20.46
CA ASP A 55 19.53 -2.84 21.91
C ASP A 55 20.26 -1.61 22.50
N GLY A 56 20.97 -0.86 21.67
CA GLY A 56 21.74 0.33 22.05
C GLY A 56 22.91 0.08 23.01
N ARG A 57 23.35 -1.17 23.15
CA ARG A 57 24.45 -1.53 24.08
C ARG A 57 25.80 -1.62 23.43
N THR A 58 25.87 -1.81 22.13
CA THR A 58 27.13 -1.87 21.39
C THR A 58 27.18 -0.72 20.40
N MET A 59 28.28 0.03 20.42
CA MET A 59 28.55 1.09 19.46
C MET A 59 29.73 0.66 18.57
N TYR A 60 29.53 0.76 17.28
CA TYR A 60 30.55 0.67 16.25
C TYR A 60 30.86 2.09 15.78
N PHE A 61 32.11 2.51 15.70
CA PHE A 61 32.42 3.87 15.28
C PHE A 61 33.76 3.96 14.59
N THR A 62 33.91 4.97 13.75
CA THR A 62 35.18 5.29 13.10
C THR A 62 36.09 5.95 14.07
N TYR A 63 37.34 5.49 14.13
CA TYR A 63 38.39 6.03 14.97
C TYR A 63 39.66 6.24 14.15
N SER A 64 40.26 7.43 14.21
CA SER A 64 41.53 7.75 13.58
C SER A 64 42.47 8.34 14.62
N LYS A 65 43.65 7.78 14.77
CA LYS A 65 44.65 8.27 15.66
C LYS A 65 46.02 8.24 14.96
N PRO A 66 46.67 9.37 14.77
CA PRO A 66 48.05 9.36 14.31
C PRO A 66 48.96 8.73 15.38
N ILE A 67 49.69 7.71 15.00
CA ILE A 67 50.70 7.06 15.86
C ILE A 67 52.08 7.56 15.46
N ASN A 68 52.82 8.15 16.39
CA ASN A 68 54.13 8.73 16.14
C ASN A 68 54.17 9.75 14.98
N GLY A 69 53.08 10.49 14.79
CA GLY A 69 52.96 11.46 13.71
C GLY A 69 52.66 10.87 12.32
N GLN A 70 52.50 9.54 12.22
CA GLN A 70 51.99 8.87 11.01
C GLN A 70 50.52 8.67 11.13
N ASP A 71 49.77 9.14 10.13
CA ASP A 71 48.38 8.80 9.96
C ASP A 71 48.30 7.37 9.41
N LEU A 72 47.81 6.43 10.23
CA LEU A 72 47.60 5.04 9.83
C LEU A 72 46.19 4.83 9.22
N GLY A 73 45.50 5.90 8.93
CA GLY A 73 44.13 5.87 8.42
C GLY A 73 43.10 5.57 9.49
N ALA A 74 41.85 5.57 9.05
CA ALA A 74 40.72 5.28 9.92
C ALA A 74 40.53 3.78 10.16
N LYS A 75 40.07 3.41 11.36
CA LYS A 75 39.70 2.05 11.77
C LYS A 75 38.31 2.06 12.39
N ILE A 76 37.67 0.91 12.44
CA ILE A 76 36.40 0.73 13.18
C ILE A 76 36.74 0.18 14.56
N TYR A 77 36.17 0.82 15.58
CA TYR A 77 36.25 0.41 16.97
C TYR A 77 34.88 0.02 17.49
N ILE A 78 34.87 -0.83 18.49
CA ILE A 78 33.66 -1.26 19.20
C ILE A 78 33.79 -0.84 20.67
N SER A 79 32.75 -0.28 21.23
CA SER A 79 32.57 -0.10 22.66
C SER A 79 31.25 -0.67 23.14
N GLN A 80 31.23 -1.24 24.34
CA GLN A 80 30.04 -1.76 24.96
C GLN A 80 29.59 -0.87 26.11
N ARG A 81 28.32 -0.69 26.26
CA ARG A 81 27.71 0.13 27.31
C ARG A 81 27.34 -0.73 28.51
N ALA A 82 27.88 -0.40 29.66
CA ALA A 82 27.54 -1.02 30.93
C ALA A 82 27.13 0.09 31.93
N SER A 83 26.05 -0.12 32.66
CA SER A 83 25.56 0.84 33.68
C SER A 83 25.33 2.29 33.20
N GLY A 84 25.11 2.44 31.88
CA GLY A 84 24.87 3.78 31.28
C GLY A 84 26.10 4.45 30.67
N GLU A 85 27.30 3.95 30.93
CA GLU A 85 28.56 4.50 30.45
C GLU A 85 29.17 3.58 29.36
N TRP A 86 29.89 4.20 28.41
CA TRP A 86 30.63 3.48 27.38
C TRP A 86 31.97 2.98 27.97
N GLY A 87 32.25 1.71 27.72
CA GLY A 87 33.50 1.08 28.14
C GLY A 87 34.65 1.38 27.15
N GLU A 88 35.82 0.87 27.47
CA GLU A 88 37.01 0.99 26.64
C GLU A 88 36.80 0.50 25.21
N ALA A 89 37.21 1.28 24.23
CA ALA A 89 37.05 0.97 22.83
C ALA A 89 38.12 -0.04 22.36
N GLN A 90 37.67 -1.04 21.62
CA GLN A 90 38.54 -2.07 21.04
C GLN A 90 38.48 -2.03 19.51
N GLU A 91 39.64 -2.16 18.86
CA GLU A 91 39.71 -2.19 17.39
C GLU A 91 39.03 -3.45 16.84
N LEU A 92 38.14 -3.24 15.88
CA LEU A 92 37.56 -4.31 15.08
C LEU A 92 38.44 -4.62 13.88
N LYS A 93 39.17 -5.74 13.94
CA LYS A 93 40.08 -6.13 12.86
C LYS A 93 39.30 -6.85 11.75
N LEU A 94 38.99 -6.10 10.68
CA LEU A 94 38.29 -6.63 9.50
C LEU A 94 39.29 -7.17 8.46
N PHE A 95 40.37 -6.48 8.21
CA PHE A 95 41.43 -6.91 7.28
C PHE A 95 42.72 -7.31 8.02
N LYS A 96 43.47 -8.24 7.43
CA LYS A 96 44.80 -8.61 7.94
C LYS A 96 45.83 -7.54 7.68
N ASP A 97 45.67 -6.82 6.57
CA ASP A 97 46.55 -5.69 6.21
C ASP A 97 46.08 -4.43 6.96
N SER A 98 46.96 -3.98 7.88
CA SER A 98 46.66 -2.81 8.70
C SER A 98 46.78 -1.47 7.94
N SER A 99 47.26 -1.47 6.70
CA SER A 99 47.32 -0.26 5.87
C SER A 99 45.93 0.08 5.26
N ILE A 100 45.04 -0.91 5.12
CA ILE A 100 43.68 -0.71 4.61
C ILE A 100 42.89 0.11 5.60
N THR A 101 42.26 1.20 5.13
CA THR A 101 41.39 2.03 5.97
C THR A 101 40.00 1.47 5.98
N VAL A 102 39.31 1.56 7.14
CA VAL A 102 37.90 1.16 7.32
C VAL A 102 37.21 2.19 8.19
N GLY A 103 35.97 2.51 7.82
CA GLY A 103 35.18 3.49 8.57
C GLY A 103 33.69 3.47 8.20
N HIS A 104 32.95 4.44 8.68
CA HIS A 104 31.55 4.63 8.47
C HIS A 104 30.72 3.33 8.69
N PRO A 105 30.81 2.72 9.88
CA PRO A 105 30.11 1.47 10.16
C PRO A 105 28.58 1.66 10.19
N SER A 106 27.85 0.64 9.75
CA SER A 106 26.40 0.51 9.90
C SER A 106 26.03 -0.95 10.17
N ILE A 107 25.65 -1.25 11.41
CA ILE A 107 25.25 -2.59 11.83
C ILE A 107 23.78 -2.83 11.52
N ASN A 108 23.43 -4.02 11.03
CA ASN A 108 22.04 -4.41 10.81
C ASN A 108 21.31 -4.69 12.13
N ALA A 109 19.97 -4.81 12.07
CA ALA A 109 19.14 -5.01 13.25
C ALA A 109 19.40 -6.35 13.99
N THR A 110 19.85 -7.39 13.28
CA THR A 110 20.21 -8.69 13.90
C THR A 110 21.58 -8.70 14.53
N GLY A 111 22.43 -7.71 14.23
CA GLY A 111 23.78 -7.58 14.76
C GLY A 111 24.82 -8.53 14.15
N ASP A 112 24.47 -9.20 13.04
CA ASP A 112 25.28 -10.20 12.36
C ASP A 112 25.93 -9.71 11.05
N THR A 113 25.51 -8.56 10.53
CA THR A 113 26.02 -8.00 9.28
C THR A 113 26.40 -6.54 9.47
N LEU A 114 27.67 -6.24 9.26
CA LEU A 114 28.24 -4.89 9.33
C LEU A 114 28.52 -4.37 7.92
N TYR A 115 27.89 -3.27 7.55
CA TYR A 115 28.23 -2.49 6.37
C TYR A 115 29.25 -1.43 6.75
N PHE A 116 30.25 -1.21 5.90
CA PHE A 116 31.32 -0.25 6.18
C PHE A 116 31.97 0.24 4.90
N VAL A 117 32.75 1.28 5.02
CA VAL A 117 33.53 1.89 3.92
C VAL A 117 34.97 1.48 4.02
N SER A 118 35.60 1.16 2.89
CA SER A 118 37.03 0.81 2.82
C SER A 118 37.65 1.26 1.50
N ASP A 119 38.97 1.51 1.54
CA ASP A 119 39.86 1.72 0.40
C ASP A 119 40.65 0.45 0.03
N ALA A 120 40.12 -0.73 0.32
CA ALA A 120 40.74 -2.00 0.00
C ALA A 120 41.04 -2.12 -1.51
N PRO A 121 42.19 -2.70 -1.89
CA PRO A 121 42.72 -2.64 -3.27
C PRO A 121 41.88 -3.43 -4.30
N ASP A 122 40.94 -4.24 -3.86
CA ASP A 122 39.96 -4.97 -4.70
C ASP A 122 38.69 -4.20 -4.95
N GLY A 123 38.65 -2.90 -4.60
CA GLY A 123 37.50 -2.00 -4.82
C GLY A 123 37.33 -1.57 -6.27
N TYR A 124 36.26 -0.82 -6.51
CA TYR A 124 35.91 -0.25 -7.83
C TYR A 124 36.46 1.15 -8.02
N GLY A 125 36.72 1.88 -6.92
CA GLY A 125 37.12 3.27 -7.01
C GLY A 125 37.93 3.79 -5.84
N GLY A 126 37.50 4.92 -5.31
CA GLY A 126 38.16 5.56 -4.17
C GLY A 126 37.87 4.82 -2.87
N LYS A 127 36.73 5.10 -2.29
CA LYS A 127 36.22 4.41 -1.10
C LYS A 127 34.91 3.71 -1.45
N ASP A 128 34.89 2.41 -1.25
CA ASP A 128 33.79 1.54 -1.58
C ASP A 128 33.04 1.05 -0.35
N ILE A 129 31.78 0.69 -0.51
CA ILE A 129 31.00 0.04 0.55
C ILE A 129 31.20 -1.47 0.47
N TYR A 130 31.56 -2.03 1.62
CA TYR A 130 31.72 -3.46 1.88
C TYR A 130 30.72 -3.94 2.92
N MET A 131 30.55 -5.23 3.03
CA MET A 131 29.86 -5.89 4.14
C MET A 131 30.76 -6.97 4.74
N ALA A 132 30.61 -7.21 6.04
CA ALA A 132 31.18 -8.33 6.75
C ALA A 132 30.08 -9.07 7.51
N ILE A 133 30.14 -10.41 7.56
CA ILE A 133 29.19 -11.25 8.28
C ILE A 133 29.88 -11.82 9.51
N SER A 134 29.21 -11.75 10.67
CA SER A 134 29.71 -12.34 11.92
C SER A 134 29.25 -13.78 12.05
N ASN A 135 30.17 -14.66 12.42
CA ASN A 135 29.87 -16.04 12.83
C ASN A 135 29.59 -16.16 14.35
N GLY A 136 29.51 -15.02 15.05
CA GLY A 136 29.32 -14.91 16.50
C GLY A 136 30.61 -14.77 17.31
N SER A 137 31.77 -15.07 16.75
CA SER A 137 33.09 -14.88 17.39
C SER A 137 34.00 -13.96 16.58
N GLU A 138 33.93 -14.03 15.28
CA GLU A 138 34.77 -13.27 14.35
C GLU A 138 33.90 -12.69 13.22
N TRP A 139 34.43 -11.60 12.60
CA TRP A 139 33.84 -11.00 11.41
C TRP A 139 34.54 -11.60 10.19
N ASP A 140 33.83 -12.45 9.49
CA ASP A 140 34.31 -13.16 8.31
C ASP A 140 33.54 -12.69 7.05
N ASP A 141 33.81 -13.37 5.93
CA ASP A 141 33.07 -13.22 4.69
C ASP A 141 32.91 -11.74 4.28
N ILE A 142 34.06 -11.04 4.21
CA ILE A 142 34.13 -9.65 3.79
C ILE A 142 33.93 -9.59 2.28
N ARG A 143 32.95 -8.79 1.84
CA ARG A 143 32.57 -8.65 0.43
C ARG A 143 32.38 -7.19 0.05
N ASN A 144 32.96 -6.80 -1.11
CA ASN A 144 32.57 -5.57 -1.79
C ASN A 144 31.13 -5.71 -2.31
N LEU A 145 30.29 -4.69 -2.17
CA LEU A 145 28.88 -4.74 -2.60
C LEU A 145 28.68 -4.71 -4.13
N GLY A 146 29.74 -4.60 -4.89
CA GLY A 146 29.73 -4.68 -6.34
C GLY A 146 29.35 -3.38 -7.05
N PRO A 147 29.37 -3.40 -8.40
CA PRO A 147 29.32 -2.18 -9.23
C PRO A 147 27.93 -1.53 -9.31
N THR A 148 26.88 -2.13 -8.75
CA THR A 148 25.60 -1.46 -8.63
C THR A 148 25.61 -0.42 -7.50
N ILE A 149 26.39 -0.68 -6.45
CA ILE A 149 26.55 0.21 -5.29
C ILE A 149 27.78 1.09 -5.45
N ASN A 150 28.92 0.48 -5.80
CA ASN A 150 30.21 1.13 -5.83
C ASN A 150 30.56 1.61 -7.24
N THR A 151 31.23 2.76 -7.31
CA THR A 151 31.64 3.43 -8.55
C THR A 151 33.16 3.66 -8.60
N SER A 152 33.65 4.43 -9.56
CA SER A 152 35.04 4.85 -9.63
C SER A 152 35.42 5.98 -8.65
N ASP A 153 34.44 6.58 -7.99
CA ASP A 153 34.60 7.63 -7.00
C ASP A 153 34.37 7.09 -5.57
N ASP A 154 33.89 7.92 -4.66
CA ASP A 154 33.65 7.56 -3.27
C ASP A 154 32.20 7.21 -3.01
N GLU A 155 31.94 6.10 -2.34
CA GLU A 155 30.67 5.74 -1.70
C GLU A 155 30.84 5.74 -0.18
N LEU A 156 30.04 6.55 0.52
CA LEU A 156 30.24 6.88 1.93
C LEU A 156 28.95 6.79 2.73
N PHE A 157 29.08 6.73 4.07
CA PHE A 157 27.96 6.82 5.02
C PHE A 157 26.84 5.79 4.79
N PRO A 158 27.17 4.48 4.68
CA PRO A 158 26.12 3.46 4.60
C PRO A 158 25.23 3.49 5.84
N HIS A 159 23.92 3.30 5.65
CA HIS A 159 22.93 3.13 6.69
C HIS A 159 21.94 2.06 6.29
N ILE A 160 22.05 0.89 6.92
CA ILE A 160 21.14 -0.24 6.68
C ILE A 160 19.92 -0.14 7.57
N ARG A 161 18.71 -0.25 6.99
CA ARG A 161 17.46 -0.32 7.73
C ARG A 161 17.01 -1.77 7.98
N ARG A 162 16.12 -1.94 8.94
CA ARG A 162 15.55 -3.25 9.30
C ARG A 162 14.84 -3.95 8.13
N ASP A 163 14.26 -3.19 7.21
CA ASP A 163 13.61 -3.71 5.99
C ASP A 163 14.59 -4.13 4.88
N GLY A 164 15.89 -4.03 5.14
CA GLY A 164 16.96 -4.42 4.21
C GLY A 164 17.35 -3.33 3.20
N ARG A 165 16.71 -2.15 3.22
CA ARG A 165 17.14 -1.02 2.38
C ARG A 165 18.45 -0.44 2.88
N LEU A 166 19.42 -0.34 1.99
CA LEU A 166 20.71 0.30 2.25
C LEU A 166 20.71 1.71 1.71
N TYR A 167 20.89 2.70 2.58
CA TYR A 167 21.07 4.10 2.21
C TYR A 167 22.54 4.45 2.24
N PHE A 168 23.00 5.33 1.36
CA PHE A 168 24.40 5.79 1.31
C PHE A 168 24.53 7.09 0.53
N ALA A 169 25.67 7.72 0.60
CA ALA A 169 26.05 8.85 -0.22
C ALA A 169 27.08 8.43 -1.26
N SER A 170 26.92 8.87 -2.50
CA SER A 170 27.85 8.60 -3.59
C SER A 170 28.22 9.89 -4.32
N LYS A 171 29.47 9.94 -4.76
CA LYS A 171 30.00 10.99 -5.61
C LYS A 171 30.04 10.57 -7.08
N GLY A 172 30.10 9.27 -7.35
CA GLY A 172 30.27 8.73 -8.70
C GLY A 172 28.97 8.38 -9.42
N HIS A 173 27.87 8.13 -8.71
CA HIS A 173 26.57 7.93 -9.34
C HIS A 173 25.97 9.23 -9.89
N PRO A 174 25.20 9.20 -10.99
CA PRO A 174 24.55 10.38 -11.54
C PRO A 174 23.65 11.05 -10.50
N GLY A 175 23.95 12.29 -10.15
CA GLY A 175 23.33 13.03 -9.06
C GLY A 175 23.08 14.50 -9.40
N TYR A 176 22.91 15.30 -8.38
CA TYR A 176 22.59 16.73 -8.43
C TYR A 176 23.78 17.61 -8.04
N GLY A 177 24.69 17.09 -7.20
CA GLY A 177 25.78 17.87 -6.59
C GLY A 177 27.10 17.12 -6.48
N GLY A 178 27.73 17.23 -5.31
CA GLY A 178 28.94 16.50 -4.96
C GLY A 178 28.60 15.10 -4.45
N LEU A 179 28.44 14.95 -3.14
CA LEU A 179 27.84 13.75 -2.56
C LEU A 179 26.33 13.84 -2.66
N ASP A 180 25.69 12.83 -3.22
CA ASP A 180 24.25 12.70 -3.30
C ASP A 180 23.75 11.45 -2.56
N LEU A 181 22.58 11.51 -1.96
CA LEU A 181 21.94 10.40 -1.25
C LEU A 181 21.25 9.44 -2.21
N PHE A 182 21.53 8.16 -2.03
CA PHE A 182 20.93 7.04 -2.74
C PHE A 182 20.37 6.02 -1.74
N TYR A 183 19.44 5.18 -2.21
CA TYR A 183 19.10 3.96 -1.52
C TYR A 183 19.06 2.78 -2.48
N ALA A 184 19.31 1.60 -1.95
CA ALA A 184 19.30 0.36 -2.71
C ALA A 184 18.41 -0.69 -2.02
N ILE A 185 17.66 -1.43 -2.83
CA ILE A 185 16.80 -2.53 -2.38
C ILE A 185 17.46 -3.84 -2.82
N PRO A 186 17.65 -4.82 -1.92
CA PRO A 186 18.22 -6.10 -2.29
C PRO A 186 17.28 -6.86 -3.23
N GLN A 187 17.85 -7.44 -4.31
CA GLN A 187 17.15 -8.29 -5.27
C GLN A 187 17.98 -9.55 -5.52
N ASP A 188 17.55 -10.68 -4.99
CA ASP A 188 18.25 -11.98 -5.08
C ASP A 188 19.76 -11.87 -4.82
N THR A 189 20.58 -11.73 -5.88
CA THR A 189 22.05 -11.63 -5.82
C THR A 189 22.59 -10.24 -6.13
N THR A 190 21.75 -9.23 -6.31
CA THR A 190 22.14 -7.86 -6.71
C THR A 190 21.30 -6.83 -5.95
N TRP A 191 21.48 -5.57 -6.32
CA TRP A 191 20.76 -4.43 -5.75
C TRP A 191 20.00 -3.67 -6.84
N GLN A 192 18.85 -3.14 -6.50
CA GLN A 192 18.17 -2.13 -7.32
C GLN A 192 18.43 -0.76 -6.70
N LEU A 193 19.10 0.13 -7.44
CA LEU A 193 19.55 1.44 -6.98
C LEU A 193 18.55 2.54 -7.35
N PHE A 194 18.36 3.49 -6.41
CA PHE A 194 17.53 4.67 -6.58
C PHE A 194 18.23 5.92 -6.05
N ASN A 195 18.20 7.01 -6.84
CA ASN A 195 18.58 8.33 -6.36
C ASN A 195 17.43 8.92 -5.54
N MET A 196 17.70 9.48 -4.35
CA MET A 196 16.63 10.04 -3.49
C MET A 196 16.02 11.33 -4.06
N GLY A 197 16.70 11.99 -5.00
CA GLY A 197 16.17 13.19 -5.66
C GLY A 197 15.97 14.38 -4.72
N ALA A 198 15.42 15.46 -5.27
CA ALA A 198 15.01 16.60 -4.46
C ALA A 198 13.75 16.26 -3.62
N PRO A 199 13.66 16.78 -2.37
CA PRO A 199 14.50 17.77 -1.74
C PRO A 199 15.71 17.22 -0.97
N PHE A 200 15.94 15.89 -0.97
CA PHE A 200 17.08 15.30 -0.27
C PHE A 200 18.39 15.73 -0.91
N ASN A 201 18.52 15.57 -2.22
CA ASN A 201 19.69 15.94 -2.97
C ASN A 201 19.60 17.37 -3.50
N SER A 202 20.74 18.07 -3.51
CA SER A 202 20.91 19.45 -3.94
C SER A 202 22.18 19.60 -4.79
N SER A 203 22.53 20.81 -5.21
CA SER A 203 23.78 21.08 -5.89
C SER A 203 25.03 21.10 -4.97
N ALA A 204 24.87 20.75 -3.70
CA ALA A 204 25.90 20.69 -2.67
C ALA A 204 26.20 19.24 -2.29
N ASP A 205 26.89 19.00 -1.18
CA ASP A 205 27.05 17.66 -0.61
C ASP A 205 25.88 17.33 0.30
N ASP A 206 25.26 16.18 0.07
CA ASP A 206 24.15 15.64 0.85
C ASP A 206 24.48 14.20 1.27
N PHE A 207 24.59 13.94 2.58
CA PHE A 207 25.16 12.69 3.09
C PHE A 207 24.66 12.32 4.49
N GLY A 208 25.05 11.14 4.97
CA GLY A 208 24.89 10.71 6.37
C GLY A 208 23.42 10.62 6.80
N ILE A 209 22.54 10.11 5.94
CA ILE A 209 21.12 9.93 6.29
C ILE A 209 20.95 8.86 7.36
N THR A 210 20.04 9.10 8.29
CA THR A 210 19.65 8.16 9.33
C THR A 210 18.15 8.28 9.62
N PHE A 211 17.57 7.20 10.13
CA PHE A 211 16.14 7.12 10.42
C PHE A 211 15.87 6.89 11.90
N GLN A 212 14.73 7.33 12.38
CA GLN A 212 14.28 7.08 13.73
C GLN A 212 13.55 5.73 13.80
N GLY A 213 14.30 4.64 13.94
CA GLY A 213 13.77 3.29 13.90
C GLY A 213 13.11 2.97 12.54
N ASP A 214 11.91 2.38 12.57
CA ASP A 214 11.20 1.96 11.36
C ASP A 214 10.30 3.06 10.74
N ILE A 215 10.24 4.25 11.36
CA ILE A 215 9.41 5.35 10.83
C ILE A 215 10.12 6.12 9.74
N GLU A 216 9.34 6.70 8.83
CA GLU A 216 9.84 7.48 7.69
C GLU A 216 10.18 8.92 8.13
N LYS A 217 11.02 9.03 9.16
CA LYS A 217 11.48 10.28 9.75
C LYS A 217 12.92 10.15 10.20
N GLY A 218 13.71 11.18 10.01
CA GLY A 218 15.12 11.09 10.35
C GLY A 218 15.88 12.39 10.14
N TYR A 219 17.18 12.23 9.93
CA TYR A 219 18.12 13.33 9.76
C TYR A 219 19.11 13.00 8.64
N PHE A 220 19.63 14.03 8.00
CA PHE A 220 20.76 13.93 7.08
C PHE A 220 21.64 15.18 7.17
N SER A 221 22.87 15.07 6.75
CA SER A 221 23.84 16.16 6.72
C SER A 221 23.89 16.78 5.33
N THR A 222 24.06 18.11 5.28
CA THR A 222 24.23 18.84 4.02
C THR A 222 24.93 20.17 4.22
N ASN A 223 25.67 20.63 3.20
CA ASN A 223 26.31 21.96 3.20
C ASN A 223 25.61 22.97 2.27
N ARG A 224 24.38 22.66 1.81
CA ARG A 224 23.60 23.47 0.81
C ARG A 224 23.31 24.91 1.21
N ALA A 225 23.23 25.18 2.50
CA ALA A 225 22.83 26.51 2.99
C ALA A 225 24.01 27.42 3.37
N GLN A 226 25.26 26.96 3.22
CA GLN A 226 26.42 27.64 3.78
C GLN A 226 27.32 28.27 2.72
N LYS A 227 27.74 29.51 2.98
CA LYS A 227 28.72 30.21 2.16
C LYS A 227 30.17 29.73 2.36
N LYS A 228 30.47 28.86 3.31
CA LYS A 228 31.83 28.42 3.69
C LYS A 228 31.94 26.95 4.10
N GLY A 229 31.15 26.03 3.54
CA GLY A 229 31.42 24.60 3.72
C GLY A 229 31.29 24.06 5.15
N TYR A 230 30.37 24.58 5.95
CA TYR A 230 29.96 23.95 7.21
C TYR A 230 28.80 23.02 6.94
N ASP A 231 28.89 21.79 7.43
CA ASP A 231 27.80 20.83 7.35
C ASP A 231 26.75 21.15 8.39
N MET A 232 25.48 20.98 8.00
CA MET A 232 24.32 21.16 8.87
C MET A 232 23.48 19.92 8.87
N ILE A 233 22.85 19.62 9.99
CA ILE A 233 21.93 18.50 10.14
C ILE A 233 20.52 18.99 9.84
N TYR A 234 19.89 18.40 8.84
CA TYR A 234 18.49 18.63 8.48
C TYR A 234 17.63 17.46 8.98
N SER A 235 16.45 17.78 9.50
CA SER A 235 15.44 16.77 9.79
C SER A 235 14.48 16.61 8.62
N PHE A 236 14.01 15.40 8.40
CA PHE A 236 12.96 15.11 7.43
C PHE A 236 11.86 14.25 8.04
N GLU A 237 10.70 14.34 7.45
CA GLU A 237 9.57 13.46 7.70
C GLU A 237 8.91 13.18 6.33
N LEU A 238 9.01 11.92 5.88
CA LEU A 238 8.33 11.50 4.66
C LEU A 238 6.84 11.34 4.96
N PRO A 239 5.95 11.90 4.14
CA PRO A 239 4.53 11.70 4.33
C PRO A 239 4.21 10.21 4.29
N GLN A 240 3.52 9.73 5.33
CA GLN A 240 3.05 8.35 5.32
C GLN A 240 2.00 8.22 4.21
N MET A 241 2.25 7.29 3.30
CA MET A 241 1.23 6.95 2.31
C MET A 241 0.04 6.32 3.01
N GLU A 242 -1.13 6.91 2.83
CA GLU A 242 -2.38 6.37 3.33
C GLU A 242 -3.23 5.85 2.17
N PHE A 243 -3.56 4.58 2.24
CA PHE A 243 -4.54 3.96 1.35
C PHE A 243 -5.82 3.73 2.14
N ILE A 244 -6.91 4.21 1.61
CA ILE A 244 -8.21 4.22 2.29
C ILE A 244 -9.28 3.72 1.29
N VAL A 245 -10.25 2.97 1.78
CA VAL A 245 -11.51 2.74 1.09
C VAL A 245 -12.65 3.25 1.96
N GLU A 246 -13.53 4.03 1.36
CA GLU A 246 -14.70 4.58 2.02
C GLU A 246 -15.91 4.58 1.08
N GLY A 247 -17.10 4.74 1.61
CA GLY A 247 -18.32 4.79 0.84
C GLY A 247 -19.56 4.63 1.69
N THR A 248 -20.68 4.40 1.00
CA THR A 248 -22.00 4.22 1.60
C THR A 248 -22.63 2.90 1.18
N ILE A 249 -23.52 2.38 2.02
CA ILE A 249 -24.33 1.23 1.70
C ILE A 249 -25.80 1.64 1.82
N THR A 250 -26.53 1.55 0.70
CA THR A 250 -27.94 1.93 0.60
C THR A 250 -28.75 0.81 -0.03
N ASP A 251 -30.06 0.92 0.07
CA ASP A 251 -30.99 0.17 -0.78
C ASP A 251 -31.27 0.90 -2.10
N ASN A 252 -32.13 0.31 -2.95
CA ASN A 252 -32.54 0.90 -4.23
C ASN A 252 -33.33 2.22 -4.11
N ASN A 253 -33.85 2.56 -2.92
CA ASN A 253 -34.55 3.82 -2.66
C ASN A 253 -33.59 4.91 -2.17
N GLY A 254 -32.32 4.55 -1.88
CA GLY A 254 -31.32 5.44 -1.28
C GLY A 254 -31.35 5.44 0.25
N ASP A 255 -32.10 4.55 0.88
CA ASP A 255 -32.14 4.41 2.35
C ASP A 255 -30.89 3.70 2.85
N PHE A 256 -30.26 4.24 3.90
CA PHE A 256 -29.02 3.69 4.46
C PHE A 256 -29.27 2.36 5.19
N LEU A 257 -28.43 1.36 4.91
CA LEU A 257 -28.47 0.03 5.51
C LEU A 257 -27.48 -0.08 6.68
N SER A 258 -27.85 0.45 7.83
CA SER A 258 -26.98 0.49 9.03
C SER A 258 -26.74 -0.88 9.68
N ASP A 259 -27.54 -1.89 9.36
CA ASP A 259 -27.39 -3.30 9.80
C ASP A 259 -26.58 -4.15 8.82
N ALA A 260 -26.11 -3.54 7.71
CA ALA A 260 -25.24 -4.21 6.78
C ALA A 260 -23.88 -4.56 7.42
N THR A 261 -23.32 -5.66 6.97
CA THR A 261 -21.97 -6.10 7.31
C THR A 261 -21.08 -5.99 6.08
N LEU A 262 -19.92 -5.36 6.24
CA LEU A 262 -18.89 -5.30 5.23
C LEU A 262 -17.70 -6.17 5.67
N ARG A 263 -17.19 -7.00 4.76
CA ARG A 263 -15.99 -7.80 4.93
C ARG A 263 -14.96 -7.41 3.88
N LEU A 264 -13.79 -6.97 4.32
CA LEU A 264 -12.63 -6.66 3.48
C LEU A 264 -11.62 -7.81 3.60
N ILE A 265 -11.23 -8.39 2.46
CA ILE A 265 -10.28 -9.49 2.36
C ILE A 265 -9.15 -9.06 1.44
N GLY A 266 -7.91 -9.16 1.89
CA GLY A 266 -6.69 -8.88 1.10
C GLY A 266 -5.88 -10.15 0.86
N ASN A 267 -5.13 -10.20 -0.25
CA ASN A 267 -4.19 -11.28 -0.54
C ASN A 267 -2.94 -11.26 0.36
N ASP A 268 -2.77 -10.22 1.15
CA ASP A 268 -1.76 -10.05 2.20
C ASP A 268 -2.16 -10.67 3.55
N GLY A 269 -3.32 -11.34 3.62
CA GLY A 269 -3.89 -11.89 4.85
C GLY A 269 -4.86 -10.96 5.58
N THR A 270 -5.09 -9.74 5.06
CA THR A 270 -6.13 -8.85 5.60
C THR A 270 -7.49 -9.52 5.58
N ASN A 271 -8.17 -9.53 6.73
CA ASN A 271 -9.52 -10.07 6.88
C ASN A 271 -10.27 -9.28 7.96
N VAL A 272 -10.86 -8.19 7.55
CA VAL A 272 -11.57 -7.26 8.44
C VAL A 272 -13.07 -7.39 8.20
N LYS A 273 -13.82 -7.67 9.26
CA LYS A 273 -15.29 -7.61 9.26
C LYS A 273 -15.74 -6.42 10.10
N THR A 274 -16.50 -5.54 9.52
CA THR A 274 -17.02 -4.35 10.20
C THR A 274 -18.52 -4.22 10.03
N GLN A 275 -19.18 -3.64 11.03
CA GLN A 275 -20.54 -3.15 10.92
C GLN A 275 -20.52 -1.72 10.40
N ILE A 276 -21.54 -1.38 9.64
CA ILE A 276 -21.67 -0.06 9.05
C ILE A 276 -22.15 0.94 10.11
N ARG A 277 -21.72 2.18 9.98
CA ARG A 277 -22.17 3.27 10.84
C ARG A 277 -23.66 3.54 10.65
N ARG A 278 -24.30 4.16 11.63
CA ARG A 278 -25.75 4.47 11.57
C ARG A 278 -26.15 5.34 10.39
N ASP A 279 -25.23 6.11 9.86
CA ASP A 279 -25.40 6.95 8.66
C ASP A 279 -25.09 6.20 7.34
N GLY A 280 -24.97 4.88 7.37
CA GLY A 280 -24.69 4.04 6.22
C GLY A 280 -23.26 4.14 5.70
N THR A 281 -22.36 4.88 6.35
CA THR A 281 -20.99 5.08 5.90
C THR A 281 -20.00 4.06 6.47
N TYR A 282 -18.92 3.85 5.76
CA TYR A 282 -17.76 3.10 6.23
C TYR A 282 -16.46 3.75 5.76
N ARG A 283 -15.37 3.50 6.50
CA ARG A 283 -14.02 3.92 6.15
C ARG A 283 -13.02 2.93 6.73
N LEU A 284 -12.17 2.35 5.89
CA LEU A 284 -11.18 1.34 6.26
C LEU A 284 -9.80 1.73 5.71
N LYS A 285 -8.76 1.48 6.51
CA LYS A 285 -7.38 1.57 6.05
C LYS A 285 -7.01 0.34 5.24
N LEU A 286 -6.15 0.54 4.24
CA LEU A 286 -5.66 -0.49 3.34
C LEU A 286 -4.14 -0.56 3.45
N ASN A 287 -3.57 -1.73 3.16
CA ASN A 287 -2.14 -1.92 3.01
C ASN A 287 -1.70 -1.64 1.57
N LYS A 288 -0.45 -1.24 1.39
CA LYS A 288 0.16 -1.06 0.06
C LYS A 288 0.32 -2.42 -0.64
N ASN A 289 0.38 -2.42 -1.96
CA ASN A 289 0.65 -3.60 -2.81
C ASN A 289 -0.27 -4.80 -2.53
N THR A 290 -1.57 -4.54 -2.29
CA THR A 290 -2.53 -5.57 -1.91
C THR A 290 -3.74 -5.56 -2.83
N ARG A 291 -4.18 -6.75 -3.28
CA ARG A 291 -5.46 -6.95 -3.98
C ARG A 291 -6.55 -7.24 -2.98
N TYR A 292 -7.64 -6.49 -3.07
CA TYR A 292 -8.76 -6.57 -2.16
C TYR A 292 -10.04 -7.08 -2.80
N ALA A 293 -10.82 -7.81 -2.03
CA ALA A 293 -12.22 -8.10 -2.27
C ALA A 293 -13.06 -7.56 -1.10
N MET A 294 -14.10 -6.81 -1.42
CA MET A 294 -15.11 -6.34 -0.47
C MET A 294 -16.39 -7.10 -0.69
N LEU A 295 -16.96 -7.65 0.39
CA LEU A 295 -18.23 -8.36 0.41
C LEU A 295 -19.18 -7.61 1.34
N VAL A 296 -20.34 -7.25 0.81
CA VAL A 296 -21.40 -6.57 1.58
C VAL A 296 -22.63 -7.45 1.63
N ASN A 297 -23.18 -7.63 2.82
CA ASN A 297 -24.45 -8.33 3.04
C ASN A 297 -25.30 -7.61 4.08
N ALA A 298 -26.61 -7.66 3.87
CA ALA A 298 -27.62 -7.20 4.82
C ALA A 298 -28.79 -8.18 4.82
N ARG A 299 -29.47 -8.29 5.96
CA ARG A 299 -30.61 -9.21 6.10
C ARG A 299 -31.76 -8.79 5.18
N GLY A 300 -32.20 -9.70 4.32
CA GLY A 300 -33.29 -9.45 3.38
C GLY A 300 -32.85 -8.78 2.07
N PHE A 301 -31.55 -8.65 1.84
CA PHE A 301 -30.96 -8.10 0.63
C PHE A 301 -30.05 -9.11 -0.08
N LEU A 302 -29.83 -8.89 -1.36
CA LEU A 302 -28.81 -9.60 -2.13
C LEU A 302 -27.41 -9.12 -1.74
N ASN A 303 -26.46 -10.05 -1.71
CA ASN A 303 -25.08 -9.71 -1.47
C ASN A 303 -24.45 -9.02 -2.68
N GLU A 304 -23.47 -8.16 -2.43
CA GLU A 304 -22.68 -7.53 -3.47
C GLU A 304 -21.17 -7.65 -3.16
N LYS A 305 -20.39 -7.84 -4.23
CA LYS A 305 -18.93 -7.96 -4.17
C LYS A 305 -18.29 -6.98 -5.13
N GLN A 306 -17.27 -6.28 -4.65
CA GLN A 306 -16.38 -5.45 -5.47
C GLN A 306 -14.92 -5.84 -5.21
N THR A 307 -14.05 -5.64 -6.20
CA THR A 307 -12.62 -5.91 -6.11
C THR A 307 -11.84 -4.72 -6.61
N PHE A 308 -10.70 -4.45 -5.97
CA PHE A 308 -9.78 -3.37 -6.34
C PHE A 308 -8.38 -3.71 -5.84
N THR A 309 -7.37 -2.89 -6.17
CA THR A 309 -5.99 -3.16 -5.79
C THR A 309 -5.25 -1.88 -5.44
N THR A 310 -4.35 -1.94 -4.47
CA THR A 310 -3.35 -0.92 -4.17
C THR A 310 -1.98 -1.25 -4.79
N GLU A 311 -1.88 -2.32 -5.59
CA GLU A 311 -0.65 -2.69 -6.29
C GLU A 311 -0.26 -1.58 -7.29
N GLY A 312 1.03 -1.23 -7.31
CA GLY A 312 1.57 -0.23 -8.24
C GLY A 312 1.25 1.22 -7.91
N LEU A 313 0.61 1.50 -6.77
CA LEU A 313 0.37 2.87 -6.34
C LEU A 313 1.61 3.41 -5.60
N GLU A 314 2.08 4.57 -6.03
CA GLU A 314 3.23 5.26 -5.44
C GLU A 314 2.82 6.41 -4.52
N ASP A 315 1.54 6.83 -4.58
CA ASP A 315 0.98 7.92 -3.78
C ASP A 315 -0.21 7.46 -2.94
N SER A 316 -0.55 8.24 -1.90
CA SER A 316 -1.77 8.06 -1.10
C SER A 316 -3.00 8.03 -1.98
N HIS A 317 -3.90 7.10 -1.74
CA HIS A 317 -5.11 6.96 -2.54
C HIS A 317 -6.34 6.64 -1.68
N THR A 318 -7.46 7.28 -2.01
CA THR A 318 -8.75 6.99 -1.40
C THR A 318 -9.71 6.44 -2.46
N TYR A 319 -10.17 5.21 -2.26
CA TYR A 319 -11.19 4.57 -3.07
C TYR A 319 -12.57 4.95 -2.55
N LEU A 320 -13.46 5.38 -3.44
CA LEU A 320 -14.87 5.59 -3.15
C LEU A 320 -15.68 4.43 -3.74
N HIS A 321 -16.14 3.52 -2.89
CA HIS A 321 -16.97 2.37 -3.27
C HIS A 321 -18.33 2.46 -2.59
N ASN A 322 -19.36 2.79 -3.34
CA ASN A 322 -20.74 2.77 -2.87
C ASN A 322 -21.43 1.45 -3.27
N PHE A 323 -22.21 0.90 -2.37
CA PHE A 323 -22.99 -0.31 -2.59
C PHE A 323 -24.48 0.02 -2.54
N VAL A 324 -25.22 -0.50 -3.51
CA VAL A 324 -26.70 -0.39 -3.57
C VAL A 324 -27.27 -1.80 -3.56
N LEU A 325 -27.78 -2.24 -2.43
CA LEU A 325 -28.30 -3.60 -2.27
C LEU A 325 -29.76 -3.70 -2.68
N SER A 326 -30.06 -4.70 -3.49
CA SER A 326 -31.45 -5.00 -3.93
C SER A 326 -32.15 -5.88 -2.90
N PRO A 327 -33.37 -5.54 -2.47
CA PRO A 327 -34.13 -6.35 -1.54
C PRO A 327 -34.58 -7.68 -2.21
N ILE A 328 -34.50 -8.78 -1.45
CA ILE A 328 -34.92 -10.12 -1.92
C ILE A 328 -36.43 -10.21 -2.11
N SER A 329 -37.19 -9.41 -1.38
CA SER A 329 -38.68 -9.49 -1.34
C SER A 329 -39.37 -8.85 -2.54
N LYS A 330 -38.67 -8.09 -3.37
CA LYS A 330 -39.25 -7.40 -4.53
C LYS A 330 -38.61 -7.89 -5.83
N PRO A 331 -39.35 -7.89 -6.95
CA PRO A 331 -38.75 -8.08 -8.27
C PRO A 331 -37.71 -7.00 -8.56
N VAL A 332 -36.60 -7.40 -9.14
CA VAL A 332 -35.52 -6.50 -9.57
C VAL A 332 -35.60 -6.37 -11.09
N LYS A 333 -35.84 -5.14 -11.55
CA LYS A 333 -35.85 -4.83 -12.98
C LYS A 333 -34.46 -5.03 -13.56
N MET A 334 -34.35 -5.78 -14.63
CA MET A 334 -33.10 -5.98 -15.36
C MET A 334 -32.93 -4.83 -16.36
N ASN A 335 -32.21 -3.79 -15.90
CA ASN A 335 -31.91 -2.65 -16.77
C ASN A 335 -30.92 -3.07 -17.86
N ASN A 336 -31.02 -2.46 -19.04
CA ASN A 336 -30.14 -2.68 -20.18
C ASN A 336 -30.16 -4.10 -20.79
N ILE A 337 -31.22 -4.90 -20.55
CA ILE A 337 -31.45 -6.12 -21.32
C ILE A 337 -32.55 -5.81 -22.34
N LEU A 338 -32.12 -5.56 -23.57
CA LEU A 338 -32.95 -5.07 -24.66
C LEU A 338 -33.06 -6.12 -25.77
N PHE A 339 -34.23 -6.19 -26.38
CA PHE A 339 -34.48 -7.07 -27.51
C PHE A 339 -34.76 -6.27 -28.78
N LYS A 340 -34.52 -6.85 -29.94
CA LYS A 340 -34.97 -6.30 -31.22
C LYS A 340 -36.48 -6.22 -31.23
N PHE A 341 -37.01 -5.23 -31.94
CA PHE A 341 -38.47 -5.04 -32.04
C PHE A 341 -39.19 -6.31 -32.54
N GLY A 342 -40.24 -6.72 -31.83
CA GLY A 342 -41.00 -7.92 -32.16
C GLY A 342 -40.22 -9.24 -32.11
N SER A 343 -39.04 -9.27 -31.51
CA SER A 343 -38.16 -10.42 -31.49
C SER A 343 -37.71 -10.78 -30.07
N TRP A 344 -37.16 -11.98 -29.92
CA TRP A 344 -36.49 -12.46 -28.72
C TRP A 344 -34.94 -12.42 -28.87
N GLU A 345 -34.42 -11.85 -29.96
CA GLU A 345 -33.00 -11.65 -30.17
C GLU A 345 -32.52 -10.45 -29.33
N LEU A 346 -31.49 -10.69 -28.54
CA LEU A 346 -30.84 -9.64 -27.73
C LEU A 346 -30.14 -8.60 -28.63
N THR A 347 -30.15 -7.34 -28.21
CA THR A 347 -29.33 -6.31 -28.85
C THR A 347 -27.91 -6.38 -28.34
N PRO A 348 -26.89 -5.88 -29.08
CA PRO A 348 -25.51 -5.81 -28.57
C PRO A 348 -25.37 -5.05 -27.25
N ASP A 349 -26.21 -4.04 -27.02
CA ASP A 349 -26.21 -3.22 -25.81
C ASP A 349 -26.67 -3.99 -24.55
N SER A 350 -27.23 -5.21 -24.73
CA SER A 350 -27.65 -6.08 -23.62
C SER A 350 -26.50 -6.80 -22.94
N GLU A 351 -25.31 -6.80 -23.52
CA GLU A 351 -24.17 -7.59 -23.02
C GLU A 351 -23.77 -7.19 -21.59
N ASP A 352 -23.72 -5.90 -21.29
CA ASP A 352 -23.35 -5.39 -19.97
C ASP A 352 -24.41 -5.74 -18.91
N GLY A 353 -25.70 -5.65 -19.27
CA GLY A 353 -26.80 -6.06 -18.39
C GLY A 353 -26.78 -7.55 -18.07
N LEU A 354 -26.46 -8.38 -19.07
CA LEU A 354 -26.33 -9.83 -18.89
C LEU A 354 -25.11 -10.20 -18.03
N LYS A 355 -23.96 -9.55 -18.25
CA LYS A 355 -22.77 -9.72 -17.41
C LYS A 355 -23.03 -9.32 -15.96
N ALA A 356 -23.76 -8.23 -15.75
CA ALA A 356 -24.14 -7.79 -14.39
C ALA A 356 -25.03 -8.83 -13.70
N LEU A 357 -25.97 -9.45 -14.42
CA LEU A 357 -26.82 -10.52 -13.88
C LEU A 357 -26.01 -11.80 -13.56
N VAL A 358 -25.06 -12.19 -14.43
CA VAL A 358 -24.12 -13.30 -14.15
C VAL A 358 -23.33 -13.02 -12.89
N LYS A 359 -22.79 -11.80 -12.75
CA LYS A 359 -22.04 -11.37 -11.55
C LYS A 359 -22.91 -11.47 -10.30
N LEU A 360 -24.13 -10.94 -10.35
CA LEU A 360 -25.08 -10.97 -9.23
C LEU A 360 -25.36 -12.40 -8.78
N LEU A 361 -25.60 -13.33 -9.71
CA LEU A 361 -25.87 -14.73 -9.39
C LEU A 361 -24.62 -15.45 -8.83
N ASN A 362 -23.43 -15.08 -9.27
CA ASN A 362 -22.17 -15.59 -8.72
C ASN A 362 -21.89 -15.02 -7.31
N ASP A 363 -22.23 -13.77 -7.05
CA ASP A 363 -22.10 -13.15 -5.73
C ASP A 363 -23.16 -13.69 -4.73
N ASN A 364 -24.22 -14.33 -5.25
CA ASN A 364 -25.31 -14.93 -4.49
C ASN A 364 -25.54 -16.40 -4.89
N PRO A 365 -24.59 -17.32 -4.62
CA PRO A 365 -24.67 -18.71 -5.10
C PRO A 365 -25.82 -19.52 -4.50
N ASN A 366 -26.37 -19.07 -3.38
CA ASN A 366 -27.43 -19.74 -2.61
C ASN A 366 -28.87 -19.38 -3.02
N ILE A 367 -29.05 -18.54 -4.05
CA ILE A 367 -30.39 -18.17 -4.50
C ILE A 367 -30.80 -18.92 -5.75
N THR A 368 -32.16 -19.16 -5.87
CA THR A 368 -32.80 -19.47 -7.13
C THR A 368 -33.69 -18.29 -7.51
N ILE A 369 -33.79 -18.02 -8.80
CA ILE A 369 -34.54 -16.88 -9.32
C ILE A 369 -35.60 -17.32 -10.34
N GLU A 370 -36.70 -16.57 -10.43
CA GLU A 370 -37.58 -16.53 -11.58
C GLU A 370 -37.16 -15.38 -12.48
N LEU A 371 -36.90 -15.67 -13.74
CA LEU A 371 -36.75 -14.69 -14.81
C LEU A 371 -38.09 -14.43 -15.43
N ALA A 372 -38.54 -13.20 -15.47
CA ALA A 372 -39.85 -12.80 -15.97
C ALA A 372 -39.74 -11.79 -17.12
N ALA A 373 -40.49 -11.96 -18.18
CA ALA A 373 -40.64 -10.94 -19.20
C ALA A 373 -42.11 -10.60 -19.43
N HIS A 374 -42.33 -9.33 -19.71
CA HIS A 374 -43.64 -8.72 -19.90
C HIS A 374 -43.67 -7.98 -21.24
N THR A 375 -44.81 -7.92 -21.85
CA THR A 375 -45.12 -7.11 -23.03
C THR A 375 -46.04 -5.95 -22.65
N ASP A 376 -46.25 -5.03 -23.57
CA ASP A 376 -47.44 -4.15 -23.54
C ASP A 376 -48.68 -4.90 -24.00
N HIS A 377 -49.85 -4.25 -23.97
CA HIS A 377 -51.12 -4.80 -24.37
C HIS A 377 -51.30 -4.77 -25.91
N VAL A 378 -50.37 -4.25 -26.68
CA VAL A 378 -50.46 -4.12 -28.14
C VAL A 378 -50.28 -5.50 -28.80
N GLY A 379 -51.25 -5.98 -29.53
CA GLY A 379 -51.18 -7.22 -30.26
C GLY A 379 -52.13 -8.31 -29.74
N ASN A 380 -51.75 -9.57 -30.00
CA ASN A 380 -52.54 -10.73 -29.57
C ASN A 380 -51.94 -11.32 -28.29
N ASN A 381 -52.75 -11.58 -27.29
CA ASN A 381 -52.34 -12.12 -25.99
C ASN A 381 -51.49 -13.41 -26.15
N ALA A 382 -51.93 -14.37 -26.99
CA ALA A 382 -51.17 -15.61 -27.22
C ALA A 382 -49.76 -15.33 -27.81
N SER A 383 -49.66 -14.37 -28.74
CA SER A 383 -48.38 -13.96 -29.32
C SER A 383 -47.49 -13.23 -28.30
N ASN A 384 -48.10 -12.40 -27.46
CA ASN A 384 -47.41 -11.71 -26.38
C ASN A 384 -46.89 -12.69 -25.32
N GLN A 385 -47.68 -13.71 -25.02
CA GLN A 385 -47.29 -14.80 -24.13
C GLN A 385 -46.10 -15.59 -24.66
N GLU A 386 -46.16 -16.00 -25.95
CA GLU A 386 -45.06 -16.72 -26.60
C GLU A 386 -43.78 -15.85 -26.70
N LEU A 387 -43.94 -14.60 -27.11
CA LEU A 387 -42.80 -13.67 -27.24
C LEU A 387 -42.08 -13.45 -25.89
N SER A 388 -42.84 -13.23 -24.83
CA SER A 388 -42.28 -13.03 -23.49
C SER A 388 -41.55 -14.28 -23.00
N LEU A 389 -42.15 -15.48 -23.21
CA LEU A 389 -41.50 -16.74 -22.84
C LEU A 389 -40.18 -16.96 -23.58
N ARG A 390 -40.15 -16.72 -24.91
CA ARG A 390 -38.90 -16.86 -25.70
C ARG A 390 -37.84 -15.88 -25.26
N ARG A 391 -38.20 -14.66 -24.87
CA ARG A 391 -37.25 -13.66 -24.35
C ARG A 391 -36.56 -14.13 -23.06
N VAL A 392 -37.31 -14.63 -22.09
CA VAL A 392 -36.69 -15.14 -20.85
C VAL A 392 -35.90 -16.41 -21.07
N GLN A 393 -36.31 -17.27 -22.02
CA GLN A 393 -35.51 -18.43 -22.41
C GLN A 393 -34.14 -18.00 -22.98
N THR A 394 -34.10 -16.96 -23.84
CA THR A 394 -32.86 -16.43 -24.37
C THR A 394 -31.93 -15.93 -23.27
N ILE A 395 -32.47 -15.27 -22.25
CA ILE A 395 -31.68 -14.84 -21.08
C ILE A 395 -31.20 -16.06 -20.28
N ALA A 396 -32.07 -17.02 -20.00
CA ALA A 396 -31.69 -18.24 -19.27
C ALA A 396 -30.59 -19.03 -19.99
N ASP A 397 -30.68 -19.18 -21.33
CA ASP A 397 -29.66 -19.84 -22.13
C ASP A 397 -28.31 -19.12 -22.06
N TYR A 398 -28.30 -17.79 -22.05
CA TYR A 398 -27.08 -17.01 -21.84
C TYR A 398 -26.46 -17.26 -20.46
N LEU A 399 -27.27 -17.26 -19.41
CA LEU A 399 -26.83 -17.53 -18.05
C LEU A 399 -26.23 -18.93 -17.90
N ILE A 400 -26.90 -19.95 -18.48
CA ILE A 400 -26.42 -21.34 -18.47
C ILE A 400 -25.09 -21.45 -19.21
N LYS A 401 -24.93 -20.81 -20.37
CA LYS A 401 -23.67 -20.74 -21.12
C LYS A 401 -22.58 -20.02 -20.33
N SER A 402 -22.95 -19.15 -19.39
CA SER A 402 -22.06 -18.45 -18.48
C SER A 402 -21.81 -19.21 -17.15
N ASN A 403 -22.06 -20.53 -17.13
CA ASN A 403 -21.87 -21.43 -16.00
C ASN A 403 -22.79 -21.18 -14.79
N ILE A 404 -23.98 -20.60 -14.99
CA ILE A 404 -25.02 -20.60 -13.97
C ILE A 404 -25.81 -21.91 -14.07
N GLU A 405 -25.97 -22.61 -12.95
CA GLU A 405 -26.70 -23.88 -12.90
C GLU A 405 -28.20 -23.70 -13.30
N GLN A 406 -28.68 -24.56 -14.18
CA GLN A 406 -30.04 -24.48 -14.72
C GLN A 406 -31.10 -24.55 -13.62
N GLU A 407 -30.87 -25.35 -12.58
CA GLU A 407 -31.75 -25.55 -11.43
C GLU A 407 -32.00 -24.28 -10.62
N ARG A 408 -31.12 -23.29 -10.80
CA ARG A 408 -31.25 -21.97 -10.17
C ARG A 408 -32.21 -21.04 -10.94
N LEU A 409 -32.59 -21.39 -12.15
CA LEU A 409 -33.32 -20.52 -13.07
C LEU A 409 -34.73 -21.07 -13.37
N THR A 410 -35.76 -20.25 -13.23
CA THR A 410 -37.11 -20.52 -13.67
C THR A 410 -37.52 -19.44 -14.68
N ALA A 411 -37.76 -19.79 -15.92
CA ALA A 411 -38.15 -18.85 -16.97
C ALA A 411 -39.67 -18.79 -17.12
N VAL A 412 -40.26 -17.60 -16.99
CA VAL A 412 -41.70 -17.37 -17.09
C VAL A 412 -41.98 -16.17 -18.01
N GLY A 413 -42.75 -16.38 -19.06
CA GLY A 413 -43.31 -15.32 -19.86
C GLY A 413 -44.70 -14.95 -19.31
N TYR A 414 -44.95 -13.70 -19.03
CA TYR A 414 -46.22 -13.20 -18.55
C TYR A 414 -47.05 -12.48 -19.62
N GLY A 415 -46.47 -12.24 -20.81
CA GLY A 415 -47.13 -11.42 -21.80
C GLY A 415 -47.61 -10.11 -21.21
N GLU A 416 -48.85 -9.77 -21.45
CA GLU A 416 -49.58 -8.59 -20.94
C GLU A 416 -50.31 -8.82 -19.62
N GLU A 417 -50.34 -10.08 -19.10
CA GLU A 417 -51.17 -10.45 -17.95
C GLU A 417 -50.75 -9.81 -16.61
N LYS A 418 -49.54 -9.34 -16.52
CA LYS A 418 -49.04 -8.67 -15.31
C LYS A 418 -48.52 -7.27 -15.64
N PRO A 419 -49.42 -6.30 -15.84
CA PRO A 419 -49.04 -4.91 -16.03
C PRO A 419 -48.34 -4.36 -14.82
N LEU A 420 -47.47 -3.35 -15.03
CA LEU A 420 -46.70 -2.71 -13.96
C LEU A 420 -47.64 -1.93 -13.03
N VAL A 421 -47.34 -1.97 -11.73
CA VAL A 421 -47.95 -1.12 -10.71
C VAL A 421 -47.04 0.04 -10.39
N VAL A 422 -47.58 1.26 -10.40
CA VAL A 422 -46.81 2.50 -10.16
C VAL A 422 -46.37 2.59 -8.70
N ASP A 423 -45.08 2.57 -8.45
CA ASP A 423 -44.52 2.79 -7.14
C ASP A 423 -44.19 4.29 -6.91
N GLU A 424 -43.63 4.60 -5.73
CA GLU A 424 -43.20 5.97 -5.34
C GLU A 424 -42.16 6.58 -6.30
N VAL A 425 -41.23 5.75 -6.81
CA VAL A 425 -40.16 6.20 -7.69
C VAL A 425 -40.72 6.58 -9.06
N LEU A 426 -41.56 5.72 -9.61
CA LEU A 426 -42.21 5.99 -10.89
C LEU A 426 -43.15 7.19 -10.83
N HIS A 427 -43.88 7.34 -9.72
CA HIS A 427 -44.74 8.51 -9.52
C HIS A 427 -43.91 9.83 -9.49
N LYS A 428 -42.76 9.83 -8.83
CA LYS A 428 -41.86 10.99 -8.83
C LYS A 428 -41.29 11.27 -10.22
N GLN A 429 -40.94 10.24 -10.97
CA GLN A 429 -40.39 10.36 -12.33
C GLN A 429 -41.46 10.80 -13.35
N TYR A 430 -42.67 10.29 -13.21
CA TYR A 430 -43.81 10.55 -14.09
C TYR A 430 -45.01 11.02 -13.26
N PRO A 431 -45.11 12.32 -12.93
CA PRO A 431 -46.20 12.83 -12.05
C PRO A 431 -47.62 12.61 -12.54
N PHE A 432 -47.81 12.32 -13.84
CA PHE A 432 -49.11 11.99 -14.38
C PHE A 432 -49.59 10.56 -14.02
N LEU A 433 -48.70 9.71 -13.53
CA LEU A 433 -49.02 8.36 -13.07
C LEU A 433 -49.36 8.40 -11.57
N PRO A 434 -50.64 8.10 -11.16
CA PRO A 434 -50.97 8.02 -9.74
C PRO A 434 -50.24 6.88 -9.06
N LYS A 435 -49.92 7.03 -7.77
CA LYS A 435 -49.38 5.93 -6.97
C LYS A 435 -50.33 4.77 -6.94
N GLU A 436 -49.78 3.53 -6.91
CA GLU A 436 -50.53 2.27 -6.90
C GLU A 436 -51.42 2.03 -8.14
N GLN A 437 -51.34 2.89 -9.16
CA GLN A 437 -52.05 2.69 -10.42
C GLN A 437 -51.47 1.47 -11.16
N VAL A 438 -52.36 0.57 -11.58
CA VAL A 438 -52.00 -0.52 -12.50
C VAL A 438 -52.00 0.03 -13.93
N LEU A 439 -50.90 -0.20 -14.67
CA LEU A 439 -50.79 0.26 -16.07
C LEU A 439 -51.42 -0.76 -17.02
N ASP A 440 -52.73 -1.02 -16.83
CA ASP A 440 -53.52 -1.90 -17.68
C ASP A 440 -54.02 -1.17 -18.94
N GLU A 441 -54.61 -1.93 -19.88
CA GLU A 441 -55.13 -1.39 -21.13
C GLU A 441 -56.17 -0.29 -20.90
N ALA A 442 -57.06 -0.46 -19.91
CA ALA A 442 -58.12 0.50 -19.61
C ALA A 442 -57.58 1.86 -19.16
N PHE A 443 -56.55 1.85 -18.31
CA PHE A 443 -55.90 3.07 -17.88
C PHE A 443 -55.10 3.69 -19.04
N ILE A 444 -54.30 2.89 -19.76
CA ILE A 444 -53.44 3.39 -20.83
C ILE A 444 -54.24 4.04 -21.93
N THR A 445 -55.33 3.46 -22.36
CA THR A 445 -56.17 4.01 -23.42
C THR A 445 -56.88 5.32 -23.04
N SER A 446 -56.99 5.64 -21.75
CA SER A 446 -57.50 6.93 -21.25
C SER A 446 -56.55 8.09 -21.37
N LEU A 447 -55.27 7.84 -21.64
CA LEU A 447 -54.18 8.81 -21.69
C LEU A 447 -54.00 9.37 -23.12
N ASN A 448 -53.22 10.46 -23.24
CA ASN A 448 -52.77 10.93 -24.55
C ASN A 448 -51.69 10.01 -25.16
N ALA A 449 -51.43 10.16 -26.46
CA ALA A 449 -50.53 9.25 -27.20
C ALA A 449 -49.11 9.14 -26.61
N ASP A 450 -48.51 10.27 -26.17
CA ASP A 450 -47.18 10.27 -25.58
C ASP A 450 -47.16 9.55 -24.22
N GLN A 451 -48.16 9.76 -23.41
CA GLN A 451 -48.34 9.08 -22.13
C GLN A 451 -48.61 7.58 -22.29
N GLN A 452 -49.37 7.19 -23.31
CA GLN A 452 -49.61 5.78 -23.67
C GLN A 452 -48.28 5.08 -23.99
N GLU A 453 -47.42 5.71 -24.83
CA GLU A 453 -46.14 5.10 -25.19
C GLU A 453 -45.20 4.99 -23.97
N ILE A 454 -45.20 5.97 -23.05
CA ILE A 454 -44.48 5.83 -21.79
C ILE A 454 -44.96 4.61 -20.99
N CYS A 455 -46.26 4.45 -20.81
CA CYS A 455 -46.81 3.33 -20.08
C CYS A 455 -46.50 1.99 -20.76
N ASN A 456 -46.64 1.92 -22.08
CA ASN A 456 -46.29 0.75 -22.87
C ASN A 456 -44.83 0.38 -22.75
N SER A 457 -43.94 1.38 -22.78
CA SER A 457 -42.50 1.17 -22.59
C SER A 457 -42.15 0.67 -21.18
N LEU A 458 -42.89 1.10 -20.16
CA LEU A 458 -42.73 0.62 -18.79
C LEU A 458 -43.24 -0.83 -18.63
N ASN A 459 -44.29 -1.22 -19.33
CA ASN A 459 -44.78 -2.59 -19.35
C ASN A 459 -43.87 -3.54 -20.11
N ARG A 460 -43.22 -3.12 -21.19
CA ARG A 460 -42.19 -3.90 -21.90
C ARG A 460 -40.91 -4.01 -21.05
N ARG A 461 -40.91 -4.92 -20.10
CA ARG A 461 -39.81 -5.08 -19.14
C ARG A 461 -39.40 -6.53 -18.95
N THR A 462 -38.20 -6.72 -18.52
CA THR A 462 -37.68 -7.96 -17.96
C THR A 462 -37.29 -7.72 -16.50
N GLU A 463 -37.57 -8.69 -15.66
CA GLU A 463 -37.26 -8.62 -14.22
C GLU A 463 -36.92 -10.02 -13.70
N PHE A 464 -36.23 -10.08 -12.56
CA PHE A 464 -36.11 -11.33 -11.83
C PHE A 464 -36.63 -11.15 -10.40
N ARG A 465 -37.07 -12.24 -9.79
CA ARG A 465 -37.38 -12.30 -8.36
C ARG A 465 -36.69 -13.50 -7.72
N VAL A 466 -36.30 -13.38 -6.48
CA VAL A 466 -35.72 -14.48 -5.72
C VAL A 466 -36.85 -15.42 -5.29
N LEU A 467 -36.69 -16.71 -5.58
CA LEU A 467 -37.62 -17.76 -5.18
C LEU A 467 -37.18 -18.44 -3.88
N LYS A 468 -35.89 -18.73 -3.75
CA LYS A 468 -35.31 -19.38 -2.57
C LYS A 468 -33.94 -18.77 -2.28
N THR A 469 -33.53 -18.80 -1.00
CA THR A 469 -32.24 -18.32 -0.52
C THR A 469 -31.40 -19.44 0.09
N THR A 470 -31.80 -20.69 -0.08
CA THR A 470 -31.18 -21.86 0.57
C THR A 470 -30.75 -22.93 -0.44
N TYR A 471 -30.52 -22.56 -1.69
CA TYR A 471 -29.99 -23.47 -2.70
C TYR A 471 -28.61 -23.98 -2.30
N ASN A 472 -28.40 -25.29 -2.37
CA ASN A 472 -27.13 -25.97 -1.99
C ASN A 472 -26.58 -25.65 -0.58
N LEU A 473 -27.43 -25.25 0.37
CA LEU A 473 -27.03 -25.08 1.77
C LEU A 473 -27.11 -26.38 2.60
N TYR A 474 -27.62 -27.50 2.01
CA TYR A 474 -27.76 -28.80 2.64
C TYR A 474 -27.26 -29.93 1.74
#